data_0a98a50df04d60ec061743b68befb4af
#
_entry.id   0a98a50df04d60ec061743b68befb4af
#
_cell.length_a   1.000
_cell.length_b   1.000
_cell.length_c   1.000
_cell.angle_alpha   90.00
_cell.angle_beta   90.00
_cell.angle_gamma   90.00
#
_symmetry.space_group_name_H-M   'P 1'
#
loop_
_entity.id
_entity.type
_entity.pdbx_description
1 polymer ?
#
loop_
_entity_poly.entity_id
_entity_poly.type
_entity_poly.pdbx_seq_one_letter_code
_entity_poly.pdbx_strand_id
1 'polypeptide(L)'
;MEWTRSLTRQSEQAEGWLAVNATREQWRPVVGFEGLYEVSDLGRVRTVPRLVSMGRGYRTVPGRIRKYGHSTTHGYLIVGLSRPGKRRATTALVHRLVLEAFVGPCPDGMEACHFDGDKTNNRLANLRWDTRRANQDDAIRIGKRLDPNRSHCAKGHPLTSETTYVNPRGVRECKTCRSVFMDRYVTEINSGEHTVVPRNPDRSHCRHGHLMSESNVYVNKLGVATCRECSRARSRAYKARRRVRTTT
;
A
#
# COMPACT_ATOMS: atom_id res chain seq x y z
N MET A 1 10.25 42.33 45.29
CA MET A 1 9.20 41.29 45.01
C MET A 1 8.39 41.54 43.71
N GLU A 2 8.75 42.49 42.86
CA GLU A 2 8.03 42.75 41.60
C GLU A 2 8.60 42.08 40.37
N TRP A 3 9.84 41.65 40.37
CA TRP A 3 10.51 41.03 39.26
C TRP A 3 10.05 39.60 38.95
N THR A 4 9.57 38.84 39.92
CA THR A 4 9.10 37.48 39.74
C THR A 4 7.69 37.40 39.11
N ARG A 5 6.85 38.42 39.24
CA ARG A 5 5.50 38.45 38.64
C ARG A 5 5.50 38.79 37.15
N SER A 6 6.58 39.44 36.63
CA SER A 6 6.68 39.75 35.21
C SER A 6 7.01 38.53 34.35
N LEU A 7 7.86 37.64 34.84
CA LEU A 7 8.29 36.44 34.10
C LEU A 7 7.18 35.39 33.99
N THR A 8 6.37 35.20 35.04
CA THR A 8 5.22 34.31 35.00
C THR A 8 4.12 34.79 34.04
N ARG A 9 3.86 36.07 33.96
CA ARG A 9 2.86 36.64 33.04
C ARG A 9 3.28 36.48 31.57
N GLN A 10 4.55 36.56 31.24
CA GLN A 10 5.08 36.37 29.88
C GLN A 10 5.04 34.87 29.47
N SER A 11 5.29 33.95 30.39
CA SER A 11 5.19 32.52 30.12
C SER A 11 3.73 32.09 29.91
N GLU A 12 2.81 32.56 30.73
CA GLU A 12 1.35 32.28 30.59
C GLU A 12 0.77 32.88 29.29
N GLN A 13 1.24 34.06 28.87
CA GLN A 13 0.85 34.67 27.59
C GLN A 13 1.43 33.87 26.40
N ALA A 14 2.67 33.38 26.51
CA ALA A 14 3.28 32.55 25.48
C ALA A 14 2.61 31.17 25.37
N GLU A 15 2.26 30.56 26.47
CA GLU A 15 1.53 29.28 26.50
C GLU A 15 0.10 29.44 25.97
N GLY A 16 -0.59 30.52 26.34
CA GLY A 16 -1.91 30.87 25.81
C GLY A 16 -1.89 31.16 24.31
N TRP A 17 -0.83 31.78 23.81
CA TRP A 17 -0.63 32.06 22.37
C TRP A 17 -0.34 30.78 21.58
N LEU A 18 0.45 29.86 22.13
CA LEU A 18 0.71 28.55 21.56
C LEU A 18 -0.54 27.67 21.54
N ALA A 19 -1.35 27.70 22.62
CA ALA A 19 -2.59 26.94 22.71
C ALA A 19 -3.68 27.44 21.72
N VAL A 20 -3.82 28.74 21.53
CA VAL A 20 -4.79 29.34 20.60
C VAL A 20 -4.36 29.09 19.13
N ASN A 21 -3.06 29.08 18.82
CA ASN A 21 -2.57 28.76 17.50
C ASN A 21 -2.58 27.26 17.16
N ALA A 22 -2.53 26.38 18.17
CA ALA A 22 -2.66 24.94 17.99
C ALA A 22 -4.06 24.49 17.52
N THR A 23 -5.08 25.36 17.66
CA THR A 23 -6.47 25.05 17.23
C THR A 23 -6.81 25.56 15.82
N ARG A 24 -5.96 26.41 15.23
CA ARG A 24 -6.21 27.00 13.90
C ARG A 24 -5.49 26.22 12.82
N GLU A 25 -6.27 25.68 11.85
CA GLU A 25 -5.72 25.03 10.68
C GLU A 25 -4.69 25.89 9.94
N GLN A 26 -3.51 25.34 9.73
CA GLN A 26 -2.41 26.03 9.04
C GLN A 26 -2.40 25.66 7.56
N TRP A 27 -2.13 26.67 6.71
CA TRP A 27 -2.08 26.49 5.27
C TRP A 27 -0.72 26.89 4.74
N ARG A 28 -0.15 26.07 3.85
CA ARG A 28 1.11 26.34 3.15
C ARG A 28 0.95 26.17 1.64
N PRO A 29 1.70 26.91 0.84
CA PRO A 29 1.73 26.72 -0.60
C PRO A 29 2.07 25.28 -0.97
N VAL A 30 1.39 24.75 -1.97
CA VAL A 30 1.78 23.46 -2.57
C VAL A 30 3.05 23.66 -3.38
N VAL A 31 4.09 22.90 -3.07
CA VAL A 31 5.40 22.97 -3.74
C VAL A 31 5.24 22.80 -5.25
N GLY A 32 5.79 23.73 -6.01
CA GLY A 32 5.67 23.81 -7.46
C GLY A 32 4.30 24.27 -7.99
N PHE A 33 3.38 24.69 -7.10
CA PHE A 33 2.08 25.29 -7.44
C PHE A 33 1.78 26.52 -6.58
N GLU A 34 2.81 27.23 -6.19
CA GLU A 34 2.75 28.45 -5.39
C GLU A 34 1.81 29.49 -6.06
N GLY A 35 1.02 30.19 -5.26
CA GLY A 35 0.00 31.14 -5.75
C GLY A 35 -1.21 30.50 -6.46
N LEU A 36 -1.21 29.19 -6.66
CA LEU A 36 -2.33 28.44 -7.28
C LEU A 36 -3.08 27.60 -6.27
N TYR A 37 -2.35 26.89 -5.42
CA TYR A 37 -2.90 25.96 -4.45
C TYR A 37 -2.15 26.03 -3.12
N GLU A 38 -2.89 25.76 -2.05
CA GLU A 38 -2.38 25.55 -0.71
C GLU A 38 -2.87 24.23 -0.14
N VAL A 39 -2.07 23.64 0.74
CA VAL A 39 -2.40 22.44 1.50
C VAL A 39 -2.36 22.76 2.99
N SER A 40 -3.26 22.14 3.77
CA SER A 40 -3.31 22.34 5.21
C SER A 40 -2.66 21.18 5.97
N ASP A 41 -2.31 21.45 7.24
CA ASP A 41 -1.87 20.47 8.23
C ASP A 41 -2.94 19.42 8.56
N LEU A 42 -4.20 19.68 8.23
CA LEU A 42 -5.31 18.73 8.32
C LEU A 42 -5.51 17.89 7.03
N GLY A 43 -4.65 18.05 6.03
CA GLY A 43 -4.70 17.31 4.77
C GLY A 43 -5.72 17.87 3.77
N ARG A 44 -6.23 19.10 3.95
CA ARG A 44 -7.11 19.74 2.98
C ARG A 44 -6.32 20.50 1.94
N VAL A 45 -6.82 20.55 0.70
CA VAL A 45 -6.21 21.30 -0.41
C VAL A 45 -7.20 22.33 -0.92
N ARG A 46 -6.75 23.57 -1.12
CA ARG A 46 -7.58 24.66 -1.67
C ARG A 46 -6.90 25.41 -2.81
N THR A 47 -7.73 26.05 -3.65
CA THR A 47 -7.23 27.05 -4.61
C THR A 47 -6.97 28.35 -3.90
N VAL A 48 -5.91 29.07 -4.28
CA VAL A 48 -5.65 30.45 -3.84
C VAL A 48 -6.50 31.43 -4.68
N PRO A 49 -7.19 32.39 -4.06
CA PRO A 49 -7.89 33.44 -4.78
C PRO A 49 -6.92 34.20 -5.69
N ARG A 50 -7.27 34.34 -6.96
CA ARG A 50 -6.42 35.05 -7.92
C ARG A 50 -7.21 35.61 -9.10
N LEU A 51 -6.68 36.66 -9.71
CA LEU A 51 -7.16 37.18 -10.99
C LEU A 51 -6.53 36.38 -12.14
N VAL A 52 -7.34 35.96 -13.09
CA VAL A 52 -6.89 35.26 -14.30
C VAL A 52 -7.31 36.07 -15.51
N SER A 53 -6.37 36.36 -16.41
CA SER A 53 -6.67 37.03 -17.69
C SER A 53 -7.49 36.11 -18.58
N MET A 54 -8.53 36.68 -19.22
CA MET A 54 -9.42 36.02 -20.16
C MET A 54 -9.29 36.62 -21.58
N GLY A 55 -8.15 37.26 -21.88
CA GLY A 55 -7.92 37.98 -23.15
C GLY A 55 -8.50 39.38 -23.13
N ARG A 56 -9.80 39.56 -23.05
CA ARG A 56 -10.46 40.91 -23.01
C ARG A 56 -10.88 41.38 -21.61
N GLY A 57 -10.34 40.75 -20.55
CA GLY A 57 -10.66 41.12 -19.17
C GLY A 57 -10.06 40.15 -18.17
N TYR A 58 -10.46 40.30 -16.90
CA TYR A 58 -9.98 39.49 -15.79
C TYR A 58 -11.16 38.78 -15.13
N ARG A 59 -10.91 37.53 -14.68
CA ARG A 59 -11.85 36.77 -13.86
C ARG A 59 -11.22 36.42 -12.54
N THR A 60 -11.93 36.63 -11.45
CA THR A 60 -11.52 36.14 -10.14
C THR A 60 -11.76 34.62 -10.04
N VAL A 61 -10.70 33.90 -9.74
CA VAL A 61 -10.80 32.49 -9.30
C VAL A 61 -10.91 32.52 -7.77
N PRO A 62 -12.03 32.09 -7.19
CA PRO A 62 -12.20 32.09 -5.74
C PRO A 62 -11.37 31.01 -5.07
N GLY A 63 -11.00 31.21 -3.80
CA GLY A 63 -10.46 30.17 -2.94
C GLY A 63 -11.52 29.10 -2.65
N ARG A 64 -11.26 27.86 -3.02
CA ARG A 64 -12.19 26.74 -2.79
C ARG A 64 -11.44 25.50 -2.34
N ILE A 65 -11.98 24.81 -1.34
CA ILE A 65 -11.51 23.46 -0.99
C ILE A 65 -11.74 22.53 -2.17
N ARG A 66 -10.71 21.78 -2.51
CA ARG A 66 -10.75 20.80 -3.60
C ARG A 66 -11.39 19.49 -3.13
N LYS A 67 -12.20 18.88 -3.98
CA LYS A 67 -12.69 17.51 -3.77
C LYS A 67 -11.56 16.53 -4.05
N TYR A 68 -11.50 15.47 -3.27
CA TYR A 68 -10.57 14.37 -3.48
C TYR A 68 -11.16 13.30 -4.37
N GLY A 69 -10.29 12.64 -5.16
CA GLY A 69 -10.52 11.33 -5.69
C GLY A 69 -9.82 10.26 -4.86
N HIS A 70 -10.12 9.00 -5.11
CA HIS A 70 -9.38 7.87 -4.56
C HIS A 70 -8.49 7.28 -5.67
N SER A 71 -7.25 6.95 -5.33
CA SER A 71 -6.44 6.10 -6.21
C SER A 71 -7.07 4.72 -6.28
N THR A 72 -7.48 4.30 -7.46
CA THR A 72 -8.17 3.03 -7.70
C THR A 72 -7.35 1.82 -7.28
N THR A 73 -6.02 1.91 -7.35
CA THR A 73 -5.12 0.78 -7.07
C THR A 73 -4.75 0.67 -5.59
N HIS A 74 -4.64 1.80 -4.87
CA HIS A 74 -4.03 1.80 -3.53
C HIS A 74 -4.88 2.45 -2.44
N GLY A 75 -6.01 3.08 -2.78
CA GLY A 75 -6.94 3.72 -1.83
C GLY A 75 -6.43 5.03 -1.20
N TYR A 76 -5.35 5.64 -1.71
CA TYR A 76 -4.89 6.95 -1.26
C TYR A 76 -5.78 8.07 -1.77
N LEU A 77 -5.90 9.17 -1.00
CA LEU A 77 -6.55 10.38 -1.49
C LEU A 77 -5.66 11.11 -2.51
N ILE A 78 -6.28 11.45 -3.64
CA ILE A 78 -5.64 12.18 -4.73
C ILE A 78 -6.38 13.48 -5.03
N VAL A 79 -5.67 14.46 -5.57
CA VAL A 79 -6.22 15.73 -6.02
C VAL A 79 -5.64 16.12 -7.38
N GLY A 80 -6.49 16.67 -8.24
CA GLY A 80 -6.07 17.22 -9.53
C GLY A 80 -5.63 18.67 -9.39
N LEU A 81 -4.39 18.97 -9.77
CA LEU A 81 -3.78 20.30 -9.75
C LEU A 81 -3.54 20.77 -11.19
N SER A 82 -4.10 21.91 -11.56
CA SER A 82 -3.98 22.47 -12.90
C SER A 82 -3.08 23.70 -12.88
N ARG A 83 -2.26 23.86 -13.92
CA ARG A 83 -1.45 25.07 -14.17
C ARG A 83 -2.03 25.85 -15.34
N PRO A 84 -1.93 27.20 -15.32
CA PRO A 84 -2.26 28.00 -16.48
C PRO A 84 -1.53 27.51 -17.74
N GLY A 85 -2.19 27.48 -18.88
CA GLY A 85 -1.61 27.01 -20.14
C GLY A 85 -1.44 25.49 -20.30
N LYS A 86 -1.72 24.70 -19.28
CA LYS A 86 -1.71 23.22 -19.40
C LYS A 86 -3.12 22.66 -19.50
N ARG A 87 -3.38 21.83 -20.54
CA ARG A 87 -4.70 21.22 -20.77
C ARG A 87 -5.05 20.13 -19.73
N ARG A 88 -4.06 19.43 -19.20
CA ARG A 88 -4.27 18.33 -18.25
C ARG A 88 -3.84 18.74 -16.84
N ALA A 89 -4.66 18.35 -15.86
CA ALA A 89 -4.31 18.45 -14.46
C ALA A 89 -3.25 17.39 -14.10
N THR A 90 -2.32 17.77 -13.23
CA THR A 90 -1.40 16.81 -12.58
C THR A 90 -2.13 16.18 -11.41
N THR A 91 -2.17 14.87 -11.35
CA THR A 91 -2.70 14.14 -10.19
C THR A 91 -1.62 14.04 -9.12
N ALA A 92 -1.93 14.49 -7.90
CA ALA A 92 -1.03 14.47 -6.77
C ALA A 92 -1.63 13.69 -5.59
N LEU A 93 -0.78 13.02 -4.82
CA LEU A 93 -1.15 12.32 -3.59
C LEU A 93 -1.19 13.32 -2.43
N VAL A 94 -2.33 13.42 -1.74
CA VAL A 94 -2.54 14.44 -0.71
C VAL A 94 -1.53 14.35 0.42
N HIS A 95 -1.24 13.16 0.94
CA HIS A 95 -0.25 12.96 2.00
C HIS A 95 1.16 13.45 1.61
N ARG A 96 1.55 13.32 0.33
CA ARG A 96 2.84 13.84 -0.13
C ARG A 96 2.84 15.37 -0.18
N LEU A 97 1.75 15.99 -0.63
CA LEU A 97 1.63 17.45 -0.63
C LEU A 97 1.75 18.03 0.79
N VAL A 98 1.14 17.35 1.79
CA VAL A 98 1.26 17.75 3.19
C VAL A 98 2.71 17.66 3.65
N LEU A 99 3.36 16.52 3.46
CA LEU A 99 4.74 16.32 3.89
C LEU A 99 5.71 17.28 3.18
N GLU A 100 5.58 17.44 1.87
CA GLU A 100 6.44 18.35 1.09
C GLU A 100 6.31 19.80 1.55
N ALA A 101 5.08 20.25 1.88
CA ALA A 101 4.83 21.61 2.31
C ALA A 101 5.23 21.88 3.77
N PHE A 102 5.09 20.91 4.68
CA PHE A 102 5.29 21.12 6.12
C PHE A 102 6.59 20.54 6.67
N VAL A 103 7.11 19.49 6.07
CA VAL A 103 8.34 18.82 6.52
C VAL A 103 9.50 19.09 5.56
N GLY A 104 9.21 19.16 4.26
CA GLY A 104 10.21 19.34 3.21
C GLY A 104 10.23 18.17 2.22
N PRO A 105 11.17 18.18 1.26
CA PRO A 105 11.25 17.17 0.22
C PRO A 105 11.48 15.78 0.82
N CYS A 106 11.04 14.74 0.08
CA CYS A 106 11.26 13.35 0.49
C CYS A 106 12.76 13.05 0.51
N PRO A 107 13.33 12.63 1.65
CA PRO A 107 14.72 12.19 1.70
C PRO A 107 14.93 10.90 0.86
N ASP A 108 16.15 10.69 0.39
CA ASP A 108 16.49 9.51 -0.41
C ASP A 108 16.22 8.21 0.36
N GLY A 109 15.61 7.25 -0.32
CA GLY A 109 15.27 5.95 0.25
C GLY A 109 14.09 5.95 1.23
N MET A 110 13.43 7.09 1.44
CA MET A 110 12.24 7.21 2.28
C MET A 110 10.94 7.20 1.46
N GLU A 111 9.84 6.90 2.14
CA GLU A 111 8.48 6.94 1.61
C GLU A 111 7.54 7.66 2.58
N ALA A 112 6.41 8.14 2.08
CA ALA A 112 5.39 8.76 2.92
C ALA A 112 4.61 7.69 3.68
N CYS A 113 4.65 7.73 5.01
CA CYS A 113 4.05 6.76 5.91
C CYS A 113 2.90 7.36 6.71
N HIS A 114 1.82 6.57 6.88
CA HIS A 114 0.70 6.88 7.78
C HIS A 114 0.89 6.09 9.08
N PHE A 115 1.04 6.76 10.21
CA PHE A 115 1.29 6.13 11.50
C PHE A 115 0.17 5.17 11.95
N ASP A 116 -1.10 5.51 11.67
CA ASP A 116 -2.27 4.67 11.93
C ASP A 116 -2.58 3.69 10.79
N GLY A 117 -1.85 3.78 9.68
CA GLY A 117 -2.07 2.99 8.46
C GLY A 117 -3.38 3.31 7.73
N ASP A 118 -4.12 4.35 8.10
CA ASP A 118 -5.28 4.84 7.35
C ASP A 118 -4.82 5.81 6.26
N LYS A 119 -4.93 5.37 5.01
CA LYS A 119 -4.52 6.11 3.81
C LYS A 119 -5.36 7.35 3.54
N THR A 120 -6.46 7.52 4.23
CA THR A 120 -7.35 8.67 4.12
C THR A 120 -7.10 9.72 5.20
N ASN A 121 -6.42 9.35 6.29
CA ASN A 121 -6.04 10.27 7.37
C ASN A 121 -4.74 11.02 7.04
N ASN A 122 -4.86 12.09 6.26
CA ASN A 122 -3.73 12.89 5.78
C ASN A 122 -3.38 14.09 6.70
N ARG A 123 -3.71 14.01 7.99
CA ARG A 123 -3.27 15.02 8.96
C ARG A 123 -1.75 14.95 9.13
N LEU A 124 -1.08 16.11 9.19
CA LEU A 124 0.37 16.18 9.38
C LEU A 124 0.86 15.35 10.58
N ALA A 125 0.14 15.40 11.70
CA ALA A 125 0.47 14.64 12.91
C ALA A 125 0.46 13.10 12.70
N ASN A 126 -0.19 12.61 11.65
CA ASN A 126 -0.25 11.19 11.28
C ASN A 126 0.74 10.81 10.18
N LEU A 127 1.46 11.78 9.63
CA LEU A 127 2.32 11.59 8.45
C LEU A 127 3.79 11.79 8.80
N ARG A 128 4.67 11.00 8.17
CA ARG A 128 6.12 11.19 8.23
C ARG A 128 6.81 10.62 7.00
N TRP A 129 7.99 11.15 6.70
CA TRP A 129 8.94 10.45 5.84
C TRP A 129 9.64 9.38 6.65
N ASP A 130 9.67 8.16 6.14
CA ASP A 130 10.33 7.05 6.83
C ASP A 130 10.75 5.96 5.84
N THR A 131 11.58 5.04 6.30
CA THR A 131 12.05 3.92 5.51
C THR A 131 10.93 2.91 5.27
N ARG A 132 11.05 2.14 4.18
CA ARG A 132 10.14 1.03 3.89
C ARG A 132 10.08 0.02 5.03
N ARG A 133 11.19 -0.18 5.76
CA ARG A 133 11.22 -1.08 6.91
C ARG A 133 10.34 -0.55 8.04
N ALA A 134 10.51 0.71 8.44
CA ALA A 134 9.68 1.33 9.48
C ALA A 134 8.19 1.30 9.14
N ASN A 135 7.82 1.53 7.87
CA ASN A 135 6.44 1.41 7.40
C ASN A 135 5.91 -0.03 7.51
N GLN A 136 6.76 -1.04 7.30
CA GLN A 136 6.38 -2.44 7.52
C GLN A 136 6.20 -2.77 9.00
N ASP A 137 7.06 -2.25 9.87
CA ASP A 137 6.98 -2.42 11.32
C ASP A 137 5.70 -1.76 11.87
N ASP A 138 5.31 -0.58 11.35
CA ASP A 138 4.00 0.01 11.64
C ASP A 138 2.84 -0.89 11.21
N ALA A 139 2.91 -1.46 10.01
CA ALA A 139 1.86 -2.37 9.54
C ALA A 139 1.73 -3.63 10.42
N ILE A 140 2.82 -4.09 11.03
CA ILE A 140 2.82 -5.17 12.04
C ILE A 140 2.18 -4.66 13.33
N ARG A 141 2.62 -3.51 13.83
CA ARG A 141 2.13 -2.89 15.08
C ARG A 141 0.62 -2.69 15.08
N ILE A 142 0.05 -2.25 13.97
CA ILE A 142 -1.41 -2.02 13.81
C ILE A 142 -2.18 -3.27 13.33
N GLY A 143 -1.53 -4.44 13.28
CA GLY A 143 -2.16 -5.72 12.92
C GLY A 143 -2.52 -5.88 11.44
N LYS A 144 -2.13 -4.95 10.55
CA LYS A 144 -2.34 -5.07 9.09
C LYS A 144 -1.38 -6.06 8.43
N ARG A 145 -0.29 -6.40 9.10
CA ARG A 145 0.70 -7.37 8.65
C ARG A 145 1.09 -8.29 9.82
N LEU A 146 1.29 -9.55 9.51
CA LEU A 146 1.77 -10.51 10.51
C LEU A 146 3.28 -10.35 10.71
N ASP A 147 3.71 -10.31 11.97
CA ASP A 147 5.13 -10.35 12.29
C ASP A 147 5.78 -11.63 11.73
N PRO A 148 6.82 -11.52 10.89
CA PRO A 148 7.50 -12.70 10.36
C PRO A 148 8.18 -13.54 11.46
N ASN A 149 8.50 -12.94 12.61
CA ASN A 149 9.15 -13.60 13.75
C ASN A 149 8.16 -14.04 14.85
N ARG A 150 6.84 -13.91 14.61
CA ARG A 150 5.85 -14.33 15.58
C ARG A 150 6.03 -15.77 16.03
N SER A 151 5.82 -16.02 17.32
CA SER A 151 5.91 -17.36 17.92
C SER A 151 4.70 -18.25 17.65
N HIS A 152 3.55 -17.66 17.30
CA HIS A 152 2.30 -18.37 17.04
C HIS A 152 1.65 -17.91 15.72
N CYS A 153 0.89 -18.77 15.06
CA CYS A 153 0.08 -18.40 13.91
C CYS A 153 -1.20 -17.65 14.36
N ALA A 154 -1.95 -17.12 13.40
CA ALA A 154 -3.20 -16.39 13.68
C ALA A 154 -4.29 -17.24 14.41
N LYS A 155 -4.17 -18.58 14.38
CA LYS A 155 -5.06 -19.50 15.09
C LYS A 155 -4.46 -20.00 16.41
N GLY A 156 -3.36 -19.43 16.88
CA GLY A 156 -2.73 -19.78 18.16
C GLY A 156 -1.80 -21.01 18.14
N HIS A 157 -1.58 -21.67 17.00
CA HIS A 157 -0.64 -22.79 16.96
C HIS A 157 0.81 -22.29 17.04
N PRO A 158 1.70 -22.93 17.84
CA PRO A 158 3.09 -22.53 17.95
C PRO A 158 3.83 -22.70 16.60
N LEU A 159 4.71 -21.75 16.30
CA LEU A 159 5.55 -21.74 15.09
C LEU A 159 7.01 -22.05 15.46
N THR A 160 7.28 -23.32 15.75
CA THR A 160 8.63 -23.87 15.97
C THR A 160 9.25 -24.29 14.62
N SER A 161 10.51 -24.73 14.64
CA SER A 161 11.15 -25.35 13.47
C SER A 161 10.40 -26.57 12.96
N GLU A 162 9.78 -27.34 13.86
CA GLU A 162 9.05 -28.56 13.55
C GLU A 162 7.64 -28.29 12.99
N THR A 163 6.94 -27.29 13.54
CA THR A 163 5.55 -26.95 13.18
C THR A 163 5.43 -25.92 12.06
N THR A 164 6.56 -25.40 11.58
CA THR A 164 6.61 -24.41 10.51
C THR A 164 7.07 -25.01 9.19
N TYR A 165 6.40 -24.62 8.11
CA TYR A 165 6.83 -24.83 6.73
C TYR A 165 7.25 -23.50 6.14
N VAL A 166 8.43 -23.42 5.53
CA VAL A 166 8.87 -22.25 4.80
C VAL A 166 8.63 -22.49 3.31
N ASN A 167 7.75 -21.69 2.71
CA ASN A 167 7.44 -21.87 1.30
C ASN A 167 8.59 -21.33 0.39
N PRO A 168 8.57 -21.60 -0.93
CA PRO A 168 9.62 -21.15 -1.86
C PRO A 168 9.81 -19.63 -1.92
N ARG A 169 8.87 -18.84 -1.37
CA ARG A 169 8.96 -17.37 -1.27
C ARG A 169 9.55 -16.91 0.08
N GLY A 170 10.03 -17.84 0.92
CA GLY A 170 10.56 -17.55 2.24
C GLY A 170 9.50 -17.23 3.32
N VAL A 171 8.21 -17.45 3.04
CA VAL A 171 7.13 -17.16 4.00
C VAL A 171 6.92 -18.37 4.92
N ARG A 172 6.86 -18.11 6.24
CA ARG A 172 6.58 -19.13 7.27
C ARG A 172 5.08 -19.43 7.33
N GLU A 173 4.70 -20.69 7.17
CA GLU A 173 3.34 -21.19 7.21
C GLU A 173 3.20 -22.24 8.32
N CYS A 174 2.09 -22.21 9.07
CA CYS A 174 1.80 -23.22 10.09
C CYS A 174 1.42 -24.55 9.42
N LYS A 175 2.14 -25.63 9.72
CA LYS A 175 1.85 -26.98 9.16
C LYS A 175 0.46 -27.48 9.55
N THR A 176 0.03 -27.27 10.80
CA THR A 176 -1.30 -27.65 11.29
C THR A 176 -2.41 -26.93 10.52
N CYS A 177 -2.31 -25.61 10.36
CA CYS A 177 -3.29 -24.85 9.58
C CYS A 177 -3.31 -25.26 8.11
N ARG A 178 -2.14 -25.59 7.56
CA ARG A 178 -1.99 -26.05 6.17
C ARG A 178 -2.61 -27.41 5.96
N SER A 179 -2.42 -28.37 6.89
CA SER A 179 -3.05 -29.69 6.83
C SER A 179 -4.58 -29.56 6.85
N VAL A 180 -5.14 -28.88 7.85
CA VAL A 180 -6.59 -28.66 7.96
C VAL A 180 -7.17 -27.99 6.69
N PHE A 181 -6.46 -27.02 6.12
CA PHE A 181 -6.90 -26.39 4.87
C PHE A 181 -6.87 -27.39 3.69
N MET A 182 -5.81 -28.18 3.58
CA MET A 182 -5.68 -29.16 2.49
C MET A 182 -6.70 -30.29 2.62
N ASP A 183 -6.96 -30.77 3.83
CA ASP A 183 -7.95 -31.83 4.09
C ASP A 183 -9.36 -31.33 3.71
N ARG A 184 -9.73 -30.12 4.14
CA ARG A 184 -10.98 -29.48 3.75
C ARG A 184 -11.08 -29.29 2.23
N TYR A 185 -10.03 -28.77 1.61
CA TYR A 185 -9.98 -28.53 0.16
C TYR A 185 -10.16 -29.83 -0.65
N VAL A 186 -9.50 -30.92 -0.22
CA VAL A 186 -9.65 -32.22 -0.86
C VAL A 186 -11.07 -32.78 -0.67
N THR A 187 -11.67 -32.60 0.51
CA THR A 187 -13.04 -33.00 0.79
C THR A 187 -14.04 -32.26 -0.10
N GLU A 188 -13.90 -30.93 -0.20
CA GLU A 188 -14.77 -30.08 -1.06
C GLU A 188 -14.65 -30.45 -2.54
N ILE A 189 -13.46 -30.85 -3.02
CA ILE A 189 -13.29 -31.34 -4.40
C ILE A 189 -13.98 -32.68 -4.60
N ASN A 190 -13.80 -33.59 -3.65
CA ASN A 190 -14.36 -34.95 -3.77
C ASN A 190 -15.90 -34.96 -3.64
N SER A 191 -16.48 -34.01 -2.88
CA SER A 191 -17.93 -33.80 -2.78
C SER A 191 -18.56 -33.11 -3.99
N GLY A 192 -17.74 -32.55 -4.90
CA GLY A 192 -18.21 -31.76 -6.04
C GLY A 192 -18.69 -30.38 -5.68
N GLU A 193 -18.56 -29.95 -4.42
CA GLU A 193 -18.92 -28.59 -3.97
C GLU A 193 -17.94 -27.53 -4.46
N HIS A 194 -16.70 -27.93 -4.80
CA HIS A 194 -15.69 -27.04 -5.35
C HIS A 194 -15.59 -27.23 -6.86
N THR A 195 -16.27 -26.39 -7.63
CA THR A 195 -16.03 -26.29 -9.07
C THR A 195 -14.70 -25.60 -9.30
N VAL A 196 -13.66 -26.36 -9.64
CA VAL A 196 -12.39 -25.80 -10.12
C VAL A 196 -12.66 -25.19 -11.49
N VAL A 197 -12.99 -23.91 -11.51
CA VAL A 197 -13.10 -23.17 -12.78
C VAL A 197 -11.70 -23.11 -13.40
N PRO A 198 -11.48 -23.67 -14.59
CA PRO A 198 -10.20 -23.57 -15.27
C PRO A 198 -9.84 -22.08 -15.41
N ARG A 199 -8.64 -21.67 -15.05
CA ARG A 199 -8.20 -20.24 -15.11
C ARG A 199 -8.31 -19.62 -16.50
N ASN A 200 -8.49 -20.43 -17.53
CA ASN A 200 -8.80 -19.98 -18.89
C ASN A 200 -9.35 -21.20 -19.69
N PRO A 201 -10.68 -21.32 -19.87
CA PRO A 201 -11.29 -22.43 -20.62
C PRO A 201 -10.88 -22.45 -22.10
N ASP A 202 -10.47 -21.30 -22.66
CA ASP A 202 -10.17 -21.15 -24.10
C ASP A 202 -8.68 -21.28 -24.45
N ARG A 203 -7.86 -21.79 -23.55
CA ARG A 203 -6.43 -21.99 -23.86
C ARG A 203 -6.22 -23.15 -24.81
N SER A 204 -6.11 -22.88 -26.10
CA SER A 204 -5.63 -23.84 -27.09
C SER A 204 -4.17 -24.25 -26.87
N HIS A 205 -3.36 -23.44 -26.17
CA HIS A 205 -1.94 -23.69 -25.88
C HIS A 205 -1.60 -23.45 -24.41
N CYS A 206 -0.65 -24.20 -23.87
CA CYS A 206 -0.11 -23.94 -22.54
C CYS A 206 0.84 -22.72 -22.56
N ARG A 207 1.29 -22.25 -21.39
CA ARG A 207 2.20 -21.10 -21.27
C ARG A 207 3.55 -21.26 -22.00
N HIS A 208 3.90 -22.49 -22.39
CA HIS A 208 5.13 -22.82 -23.13
C HIS A 208 4.87 -23.12 -24.61
N GLY A 209 3.66 -22.79 -25.10
CA GLY A 209 3.31 -22.95 -26.51
C GLY A 209 2.88 -24.36 -26.96
N HIS A 210 2.83 -25.36 -26.07
CA HIS A 210 2.35 -26.69 -26.44
C HIS A 210 0.82 -26.71 -26.60
N LEU A 211 0.33 -27.32 -27.68
CA LEU A 211 -1.09 -27.47 -27.93
C LEU A 211 -1.75 -28.28 -26.82
N MET A 212 -2.85 -27.79 -26.28
CA MET A 212 -3.65 -28.42 -25.22
C MET A 212 -4.72 -29.32 -25.84
N SER A 213 -4.29 -30.28 -26.68
CA SER A 213 -5.17 -31.33 -27.26
C SER A 213 -5.53 -32.37 -26.20
N GLU A 214 -6.57 -33.16 -26.46
CA GLU A 214 -6.99 -34.26 -25.58
C GLU A 214 -5.83 -35.25 -25.28
N SER A 215 -4.96 -35.51 -26.24
CA SER A 215 -3.79 -36.38 -26.09
C SER A 215 -2.69 -35.77 -25.22
N ASN A 216 -2.58 -34.43 -25.19
CA ASN A 216 -1.53 -33.71 -24.46
C ASN A 216 -2.01 -33.10 -23.13
N VAL A 217 -3.30 -33.21 -22.81
CA VAL A 217 -3.87 -32.75 -21.53
C VAL A 217 -4.14 -33.94 -20.64
N TYR A 218 -3.87 -33.82 -19.36
CA TYR A 218 -4.48 -34.64 -18.33
C TYR A 218 -5.02 -33.76 -17.20
N VAL A 219 -6.13 -34.16 -16.65
CA VAL A 219 -6.71 -33.48 -15.48
C VAL A 219 -6.16 -34.20 -14.24
N ASN A 220 -5.50 -33.46 -13.36
CA ASN A 220 -4.98 -34.05 -12.11
C ASN A 220 -6.12 -34.29 -11.11
N LYS A 221 -5.79 -34.92 -9.97
CA LYS A 221 -6.77 -35.22 -8.90
C LYS A 221 -7.49 -33.99 -8.34
N LEU A 222 -7.03 -32.80 -8.64
CA LEU A 222 -7.59 -31.51 -8.23
C LEU A 222 -8.40 -30.84 -9.35
N GLY A 223 -8.76 -31.59 -10.42
CA GLY A 223 -9.51 -31.04 -11.55
C GLY A 223 -8.75 -30.07 -12.45
N VAL A 224 -7.43 -29.91 -12.26
CA VAL A 224 -6.63 -28.95 -13.03
C VAL A 224 -6.08 -29.56 -14.29
N ALA A 225 -6.43 -28.99 -15.45
CA ALA A 225 -5.87 -29.36 -16.74
C ALA A 225 -4.37 -29.03 -16.82
N THR A 226 -3.56 -30.05 -17.10
CA THR A 226 -2.10 -29.97 -17.10
C THR A 226 -1.53 -30.48 -18.42
N CYS A 227 -0.62 -29.73 -19.03
CA CYS A 227 0.08 -30.15 -20.23
C CYS A 227 1.04 -31.30 -19.95
N ARG A 228 0.85 -32.45 -20.64
CA ARG A 228 1.67 -33.67 -20.47
C ARG A 228 3.14 -33.44 -20.85
N GLU A 229 3.42 -32.69 -21.93
CA GLU A 229 4.79 -32.36 -22.34
C GLU A 229 5.53 -31.55 -21.29
N CYS A 230 4.90 -30.51 -20.74
CA CYS A 230 5.47 -29.73 -19.63
C CYS A 230 5.68 -30.58 -18.37
N SER A 231 4.78 -31.52 -18.09
CA SER A 231 4.91 -32.41 -16.95
C SER A 231 6.06 -33.40 -17.14
N ARG A 232 6.20 -33.98 -18.33
CA ARG A 232 7.31 -34.88 -18.68
C ARG A 232 8.66 -34.14 -18.64
N ALA A 233 8.74 -32.90 -19.16
CA ALA A 233 9.95 -32.08 -19.10
C ALA A 233 10.37 -31.80 -17.64
N ARG A 234 9.43 -31.43 -16.76
CA ARG A 234 9.71 -31.23 -15.32
C ARG A 234 10.20 -32.51 -14.65
N SER A 235 9.59 -33.64 -14.95
CA SER A 235 9.98 -34.94 -14.38
C SER A 235 11.39 -35.35 -14.84
N ARG A 236 11.74 -35.09 -16.11
CA ARG A 236 13.09 -35.36 -16.64
C ARG A 236 14.12 -34.46 -15.95
N ALA A 237 13.85 -33.15 -15.84
CA ALA A 237 14.72 -32.22 -15.14
C ALA A 237 14.91 -32.56 -13.65
N TYR A 238 13.85 -33.00 -12.96
CA TYR A 238 13.93 -33.47 -11.58
C TYR A 238 14.81 -34.72 -11.45
N LYS A 239 14.61 -35.73 -12.31
CA LYS A 239 15.44 -36.94 -12.33
C LYS A 239 16.91 -36.64 -12.63
N ALA A 240 17.20 -35.74 -13.57
CA ALA A 240 18.56 -35.31 -13.89
C ALA A 240 19.26 -34.65 -12.69
N ARG A 241 18.58 -33.69 -12.02
CA ARG A 241 19.11 -33.04 -10.81
C ARG A 241 19.35 -34.02 -9.66
N ARG A 242 18.53 -35.05 -9.53
CA ARG A 242 18.68 -36.05 -8.50
C ARG A 242 19.88 -36.98 -8.75
N ARG A 243 20.17 -37.33 -10.02
CA ARG A 243 21.35 -38.11 -10.40
C ARG A 243 22.67 -37.39 -10.08
N VAL A 244 22.74 -36.07 -10.31
CA VAL A 244 23.92 -35.26 -9.97
C VAL A 244 24.19 -35.20 -8.47
N ARG A 245 23.13 -35.25 -7.62
CA ARG A 245 23.26 -35.22 -6.15
C ARG A 245 23.65 -36.57 -5.52
N THR A 246 23.57 -37.65 -6.25
CA THR A 246 23.95 -39.02 -5.76
C THR A 246 25.34 -39.46 -6.21
N THR A 247 26.04 -38.60 -7.01
CA THR A 247 27.39 -38.89 -7.54
C THR A 247 28.45 -37.96 -6.91
N THR A 248 28.07 -37.10 -5.94
CA THR A 248 28.94 -36.33 -5.05
C THR A 248 28.74 -36.78 -3.61
#